data_1b1aa9e15f028a5a42f067a6635b28a3
#
_entry.id   1b1aa9e15f028a5a42f067a6635b28a3
#
_cell.length_a   1.000
_cell.length_b   1.000
_cell.length_c   1.000
_cell.angle_alpha   90.00
_cell.angle_beta   90.00
_cell.angle_gamma   90.00
#
_symmetry.space_group_name_H-M   'P 1'
#
loop_
_entity.id
_entity.type
_entity.pdbx_description
1 polymer ?
#
loop_
_entity_poly.entity_id
_entity_poly.type
_entity_poly.pdbx_seq_one_letter_code
_entity_poly.pdbx_strand_id
1 'polypeptide(L)'
;DAVLVRLKELVEATNDPERPIITWGYDPGMQGGHLDRDMLDAISDTVPIWVLAYAPHIVYTNSPMLARTDITEDTTAHGIGRYPDGRLNGWFIETGAVGIATRPVRNELYRPGFGLAALQRQADVAIRNGITTVADLGWGLESFEREWDDHYTAVNEPGFPLRMLMIPFDARLVGKFGKDRFDYLDQMHAKSTDKLAVHGVKFINDGSYPSMTLQLNYPGYLDGEQGLTGETPWEDMVERMLPYWRAGIQIHSHANGDATVDMTLNTLAELQQRQPRFDHRFTVEHYCISTVAQGRRLAALGGLASVNPYFVHYRSLIHADSGFGPDRAEATARLGTLAE
;
A
#
# COMPACT_ATOMS: atom_id res chain seq x y z
N ASP A 1 6.80 25.76 8.26
CA ASP A 1 6.10 24.50 8.07
C ASP A 1 6.06 23.71 9.39
N ALA A 2 4.85 23.37 9.89
CA ALA A 2 4.67 22.77 11.21
C ALA A 2 5.36 21.41 11.35
N VAL A 3 5.47 20.65 10.26
CA VAL A 3 6.11 19.32 10.26
C VAL A 3 7.62 19.45 10.43
N LEU A 4 8.27 20.34 9.70
CA LEU A 4 9.70 20.58 9.82
C LEU A 4 10.06 21.11 11.23
N VAL A 5 9.22 22.00 11.78
CA VAL A 5 9.38 22.46 13.17
C VAL A 5 9.28 21.28 14.13
N ARG A 6 8.29 20.40 13.95
CA ARG A 6 8.11 19.23 14.82
C ARG A 6 9.28 18.23 14.71
N LEU A 7 9.77 17.99 13.51
CA LEU A 7 10.96 17.15 13.33
C LEU A 7 12.19 17.73 14.02
N LYS A 8 12.37 19.07 13.92
CA LYS A 8 13.47 19.75 14.61
C LYS A 8 13.37 19.61 16.14
N GLU A 9 12.18 19.81 16.71
CA GLU A 9 11.95 19.58 18.15
C GLU A 9 12.29 18.14 18.58
N LEU A 10 11.97 17.14 17.76
CA LEU A 10 12.29 15.75 18.05
C LEU A 10 13.80 15.49 18.00
N VAL A 11 14.51 16.09 17.04
CA VAL A 11 15.97 16.04 16.97
C VAL A 11 16.60 16.71 18.17
N GLU A 12 16.16 17.88 18.57
CA GLU A 12 16.66 18.62 19.73
C GLU A 12 16.39 17.90 21.06
N ALA A 13 15.32 17.11 21.14
CA ALA A 13 14.95 16.34 22.31
C ALA A 13 15.67 14.98 22.42
N THR A 14 16.38 14.54 21.37
CA THR A 14 17.10 13.25 21.44
C THR A 14 18.37 13.34 22.27
N ASN A 15 18.59 12.35 23.13
CA ASN A 15 19.82 12.22 23.90
C ASN A 15 20.84 11.27 23.23
N ASP A 16 20.45 10.65 22.13
CA ASP A 16 21.27 9.67 21.40
C ASP A 16 21.22 10.03 19.89
N PRO A 17 22.27 10.64 19.34
CA PRO A 17 22.32 11.02 17.94
C PRO A 17 22.35 9.82 16.98
N GLU A 18 22.69 8.62 17.48
CA GLU A 18 22.65 7.41 16.69
C GLU A 18 21.23 6.82 16.56
N ARG A 19 20.34 7.20 17.47
CA ARG A 19 18.95 6.73 17.41
C ARG A 19 18.15 7.48 16.37
N PRO A 20 17.56 6.78 15.37
CA PRO A 20 16.79 7.45 14.33
C PRO A 20 15.52 8.10 14.87
N ILE A 21 15.19 9.27 14.33
CA ILE A 21 13.86 9.86 14.45
C ILE A 21 12.95 9.16 13.45
N ILE A 22 11.97 8.41 13.94
CA ILE A 22 11.03 7.64 13.13
C ILE A 22 9.64 8.26 13.28
N THR A 23 9.06 8.70 12.17
CA THR A 23 7.73 9.30 12.14
C THR A 23 6.87 8.71 11.03
N TRP A 24 5.55 8.81 11.19
CA TRP A 24 4.56 8.37 10.22
C TRP A 24 3.43 9.39 10.08
N GLY A 25 2.80 9.39 8.91
CA GLY A 25 1.59 10.18 8.68
C GLY A 25 1.84 11.46 7.91
N TYR A 26 3.04 11.65 7.32
CA TYR A 26 3.30 12.76 6.43
C TYR A 26 2.45 12.65 5.15
N ASP A 27 1.82 13.74 4.79
CA ASP A 27 0.92 13.82 3.66
C ASP A 27 1.32 14.94 2.72
N PRO A 28 2.03 14.64 1.63
CA PRO A 28 2.53 15.68 0.73
C PRO A 28 1.43 16.53 0.12
N GLY A 29 0.25 15.96 -0.17
CA GLY A 29 -0.89 16.71 -0.70
C GLY A 29 -1.49 17.72 0.27
N MET A 30 -1.44 17.42 1.57
CA MET A 30 -2.00 18.31 2.61
C MET A 30 -0.96 19.23 3.26
N GLN A 31 0.31 18.91 3.15
CA GLN A 31 1.38 19.56 3.91
C GLN A 31 2.36 20.34 3.02
N GLY A 32 1.95 20.65 1.79
CA GLY A 32 2.67 21.60 0.92
C GLY A 32 3.76 20.99 0.05
N GLY A 33 3.64 19.71 -0.30
CA GLY A 33 4.55 19.02 -1.21
C GLY A 33 5.39 17.94 -0.54
N HIS A 34 6.25 17.31 -1.32
CA HIS A 34 7.12 16.24 -0.83
C HIS A 34 8.26 16.83 0.02
N LEU A 35 8.64 16.09 1.08
CA LEU A 35 9.92 16.31 1.75
C LEU A 35 11.04 15.79 0.84
N ASP A 36 12.25 16.31 1.01
CA ASP A 36 13.43 15.78 0.37
C ASP A 36 14.64 15.74 1.32
N ARG A 37 15.72 15.13 0.84
CA ARG A 37 16.95 14.97 1.63
C ARG A 37 17.52 16.30 2.10
N ASP A 38 17.59 17.31 1.21
CA ASP A 38 18.19 18.60 1.54
C ASP A 38 17.36 19.34 2.59
N MET A 39 16.01 19.25 2.54
CA MET A 39 15.11 19.77 3.58
C MET A 39 15.31 19.09 4.94
N LEU A 40 15.48 17.78 4.93
CA LEU A 40 15.69 17.00 6.16
C LEU A 40 17.12 17.15 6.70
N ASP A 41 18.13 17.30 5.84
CA ASP A 41 19.52 17.61 6.23
C ASP A 41 19.62 19.01 6.86
N ALA A 42 18.80 19.95 6.43
CA ALA A 42 18.69 21.27 7.08
C ALA A 42 18.16 21.21 8.53
N ILE A 43 17.47 20.12 8.90
CA ILE A 43 17.05 19.86 10.29
C ILE A 43 18.18 19.20 11.06
N SER A 44 18.80 18.16 10.48
CA SER A 44 19.96 17.49 11.07
C SER A 44 20.76 16.75 10.00
N ASP A 45 22.05 17.01 9.99
CA ASP A 45 23.07 16.31 9.19
C ASP A 45 23.79 15.19 9.99
N THR A 46 23.35 14.93 11.23
CA THR A 46 23.94 13.94 12.13
C THR A 46 22.93 12.94 12.65
N VAL A 47 21.76 13.35 13.09
CA VAL A 47 20.68 12.47 13.57
C VAL A 47 19.92 11.89 12.38
N PRO A 48 19.82 10.56 12.23
CA PRO A 48 19.06 9.96 11.15
C PRO A 48 17.57 10.26 11.26
N ILE A 49 16.96 10.69 10.15
CA ILE A 49 15.53 10.99 10.06
C ILE A 49 14.87 10.07 9.03
N TRP A 50 13.81 9.37 9.45
CA TRP A 50 12.99 8.49 8.64
C TRP A 50 11.52 8.90 8.77
N VAL A 51 10.90 9.27 7.67
CA VAL A 51 9.50 9.74 7.64
C VAL A 51 8.71 8.87 6.68
N LEU A 52 7.72 8.12 7.18
CA LEU A 52 6.79 7.38 6.33
C LEU A 52 5.59 8.26 5.98
N ALA A 53 5.26 8.30 4.71
CA ALA A 53 4.05 8.96 4.25
C ALA A 53 2.79 8.32 4.87
N TYR A 54 1.69 9.08 4.90
CA TYR A 54 0.39 8.62 5.41
C TYR A 54 -0.10 7.34 4.71
N ALA A 55 -0.09 7.34 3.38
CA ALA A 55 -0.16 6.10 2.61
C ALA A 55 1.27 5.55 2.53
N PRO A 56 1.55 4.34 2.98
CA PRO A 56 2.91 3.83 3.18
C PRO A 56 3.61 3.44 1.86
N HIS A 57 3.46 4.28 0.85
CA HIS A 57 4.08 4.12 -0.47
C HIS A 57 5.36 4.94 -0.63
N ILE A 58 5.65 5.88 0.29
CA ILE A 58 6.85 6.72 0.23
C ILE A 58 7.50 6.82 1.62
N VAL A 59 8.81 6.64 1.65
CA VAL A 59 9.67 7.00 2.79
C VAL A 59 10.59 8.13 2.37
N TYR A 60 10.73 9.12 3.23
CA TYR A 60 11.67 10.23 3.09
C TYR A 60 12.80 10.07 4.12
N THR A 61 14.04 10.29 3.67
CA THR A 61 15.23 10.14 4.52
C THR A 61 16.18 11.31 4.34
N ASN A 62 16.88 11.69 5.43
CA ASN A 62 18.04 12.57 5.34
C ASN A 62 19.32 11.78 5.00
N SER A 63 20.44 12.49 4.84
CA SER A 63 21.74 11.87 4.49
C SER A 63 22.23 10.87 5.53
N PRO A 64 22.17 11.11 6.85
CA PRO A 64 22.55 10.13 7.86
C PRO A 64 21.69 8.85 7.80
N MET A 65 20.40 8.95 7.49
CA MET A 65 19.53 7.80 7.36
C MET A 65 19.78 7.05 6.05
N LEU A 66 19.97 7.77 4.95
CA LEU A 66 20.32 7.19 3.65
C LEU A 66 21.61 6.37 3.73
N ALA A 67 22.61 6.86 4.45
CA ALA A 67 23.88 6.15 4.67
C ALA A 67 23.74 4.82 5.44
N ARG A 68 22.60 4.58 6.10
CA ARG A 68 22.29 3.31 6.77
C ARG A 68 21.62 2.31 5.85
N THR A 69 21.28 2.71 4.65
CA THR A 69 20.78 1.82 3.60
C THR A 69 21.93 1.35 2.72
N ASP A 70 21.69 0.32 1.91
CA ASP A 70 22.68 -0.15 0.93
C ASP A 70 22.65 0.67 -0.38
N ILE A 71 21.98 1.83 -0.38
CA ILE A 71 21.78 2.68 -1.56
C ILE A 71 22.93 3.67 -1.68
N THR A 72 23.50 3.72 -2.88
CA THR A 72 24.57 4.67 -3.27
C THR A 72 24.14 5.49 -4.48
N GLU A 73 24.91 6.53 -4.81
CA GLU A 73 24.63 7.38 -5.98
C GLU A 73 24.62 6.57 -7.31
N ASP A 74 25.25 5.41 -7.37
CA ASP A 74 25.28 4.51 -8.54
C ASP A 74 24.06 3.54 -8.58
N THR A 75 23.22 3.50 -7.56
CA THR A 75 22.09 2.57 -7.49
C THR A 75 20.99 2.98 -8.47
N THR A 76 20.59 2.08 -9.36
CA THR A 76 19.54 2.30 -10.39
C THR A 76 18.25 1.52 -10.10
N ALA A 77 18.00 1.13 -8.84
CA ALA A 77 16.81 0.35 -8.49
C ALA A 77 15.52 1.18 -8.66
N HIS A 78 14.44 0.49 -9.03
CA HIS A 78 13.11 1.08 -9.14
C HIS A 78 12.66 1.72 -7.81
N GLY A 79 12.06 2.89 -7.88
CA GLY A 79 11.52 3.60 -6.72
C GLY A 79 12.57 4.38 -5.90
N ILE A 80 13.81 4.47 -6.35
CA ILE A 80 14.83 5.32 -5.73
C ILE A 80 14.81 6.70 -6.37
N GLY A 81 14.40 7.69 -5.59
CA GLY A 81 14.21 9.06 -6.06
C GLY A 81 15.51 9.85 -6.25
N ARG A 82 15.50 10.75 -7.25
CA ARG A 82 16.65 11.61 -7.57
C ARG A 82 16.22 13.04 -7.85
N TYR A 83 17.13 13.94 -7.57
CA TYR A 83 17.03 15.31 -8.06
C TYR A 83 17.32 15.39 -9.58
N PRO A 84 16.98 16.49 -10.26
CA PRO A 84 17.29 16.71 -11.67
C PRO A 84 18.81 16.66 -12.00
N ASP A 85 19.66 16.92 -11.01
CA ASP A 85 21.12 16.83 -11.15
C ASP A 85 21.67 15.41 -10.98
N GLY A 86 20.80 14.42 -10.73
CA GLY A 86 21.13 13.01 -10.58
C GLY A 86 21.44 12.57 -9.15
N ARG A 87 21.65 13.48 -8.20
CA ARG A 87 21.86 13.12 -6.78
C ARG A 87 20.63 12.44 -6.20
N LEU A 88 20.82 11.52 -5.25
CA LEU A 88 19.71 10.93 -4.48
C LEU A 88 18.97 12.02 -3.68
N ASN A 89 17.65 12.05 -3.78
CA ASN A 89 16.80 13.02 -3.07
C ASN A 89 16.21 12.50 -1.76
N GLY A 90 16.60 11.30 -1.33
CA GLY A 90 16.13 10.67 -0.10
C GLY A 90 14.74 10.03 -0.19
N TRP A 91 14.17 9.90 -1.37
CA TRP A 91 12.88 9.24 -1.57
C TRP A 91 13.04 7.76 -1.86
N PHE A 92 12.20 6.96 -1.19
CA PHE A 92 12.03 5.55 -1.45
C PHE A 92 10.54 5.31 -1.74
N ILE A 93 10.23 4.99 -2.99
CA ILE A 93 8.86 4.96 -3.51
C ILE A 93 8.47 3.52 -3.84
N GLU A 94 7.26 3.13 -3.47
CA GLU A 94 6.67 1.81 -3.61
C GLU A 94 7.34 0.72 -2.75
N THR A 95 6.69 -0.43 -2.66
CA THR A 95 6.94 -1.47 -1.67
C THR A 95 8.38 -1.95 -1.60
N GLY A 96 9.05 -2.11 -2.75
CA GLY A 96 10.44 -2.57 -2.81
C GLY A 96 11.41 -1.57 -2.19
N ALA A 97 11.35 -0.32 -2.64
CA ALA A 97 12.20 0.75 -2.15
C ALA A 97 11.89 1.11 -0.68
N VAL A 98 10.61 1.21 -0.31
CA VAL A 98 10.16 1.41 1.08
C VAL A 98 10.74 0.31 1.98
N GLY A 99 10.75 -0.94 1.53
CA GLY A 99 11.37 -2.05 2.25
C GLY A 99 12.87 -1.87 2.49
N ILE A 100 13.60 -1.31 1.52
CA ILE A 100 15.03 -0.99 1.67
C ILE A 100 15.22 0.09 2.75
N ALA A 101 14.48 1.20 2.67
CA ALA A 101 14.56 2.30 3.64
C ALA A 101 14.11 1.90 5.05
N THR A 102 13.24 0.90 5.17
CA THR A 102 12.71 0.41 6.45
C THR A 102 13.67 -0.56 7.16
N ARG A 103 14.52 -1.25 6.40
CA ARG A 103 15.44 -2.25 6.93
C ARG A 103 16.29 -1.76 8.12
N PRO A 104 16.91 -0.56 8.08
CA PRO A 104 17.71 -0.05 9.19
C PRO A 104 16.92 0.29 10.46
N VAL A 105 15.61 0.59 10.33
CA VAL A 105 14.73 0.96 11.45
C VAL A 105 13.78 -0.17 11.87
N ARG A 106 13.90 -1.33 11.25
CA ARG A 106 12.98 -2.46 11.41
C ARG A 106 12.78 -2.88 12.88
N ASN A 107 13.85 -2.97 13.63
CA ASN A 107 13.79 -3.40 15.04
C ASN A 107 13.07 -2.37 15.93
N GLU A 108 13.12 -1.09 15.57
CA GLU A 108 12.39 -0.02 16.28
C GLU A 108 10.89 -0.05 15.94
N LEU A 109 10.55 -0.28 14.67
CA LEU A 109 9.16 -0.35 14.20
C LEU A 109 8.45 -1.61 14.69
N TYR A 110 9.14 -2.75 14.67
CA TYR A 110 8.55 -4.06 14.96
C TYR A 110 9.06 -4.65 16.27
N ARG A 111 9.17 -3.81 17.30
CA ARG A 111 9.53 -4.26 18.65
C ARG A 111 8.49 -5.23 19.23
N PRO A 112 8.89 -6.16 20.11
CA PRO A 112 7.98 -7.13 20.72
C PRO A 112 6.73 -6.46 21.35
N GLY A 113 5.54 -7.03 21.09
CA GLY A 113 4.27 -6.53 21.60
C GLY A 113 3.70 -5.31 20.85
N PHE A 114 4.44 -4.71 19.91
CA PHE A 114 3.93 -3.56 19.17
C PHE A 114 2.74 -3.94 18.28
N GLY A 115 2.82 -5.07 17.56
CA GLY A 115 1.75 -5.56 16.69
C GLY A 115 0.45 -5.80 17.46
N LEU A 116 0.51 -6.54 18.58
CA LEU A 116 -0.66 -6.78 19.43
C LEU A 116 -1.29 -5.49 19.96
N ALA A 117 -0.49 -4.54 20.44
CA ALA A 117 -1.00 -3.26 20.92
C ALA A 117 -1.63 -2.42 19.80
N ALA A 118 -1.09 -2.50 18.57
CA ALA A 118 -1.64 -1.84 17.39
C ALA A 118 -3.00 -2.45 17.02
N LEU A 119 -3.12 -3.77 17.00
CA LEU A 119 -4.38 -4.49 16.72
C LEU A 119 -5.47 -4.16 17.74
N GLN A 120 -5.14 -4.11 19.03
CA GLN A 120 -6.07 -3.71 20.09
C GLN A 120 -6.59 -2.28 19.88
N ARG A 121 -5.69 -1.34 19.58
CA ARG A 121 -6.08 0.05 19.28
C ARG A 121 -6.93 0.15 18.01
N GLN A 122 -6.59 -0.60 16.97
CA GLN A 122 -7.38 -0.65 15.74
C GLN A 122 -8.77 -1.22 16.00
N ALA A 123 -8.89 -2.25 16.84
CA ALA A 123 -10.16 -2.82 17.23
C ALA A 123 -11.05 -1.79 17.95
N ASP A 124 -10.49 -1.01 18.88
CA ASP A 124 -11.23 0.07 19.56
C ASP A 124 -11.77 1.11 18.58
N VAL A 125 -10.96 1.52 17.58
CA VAL A 125 -11.38 2.46 16.54
C VAL A 125 -12.49 1.86 15.68
N ALA A 126 -12.32 0.62 15.23
CA ALA A 126 -13.29 -0.08 14.38
C ALA A 126 -14.67 -0.19 15.05
N ILE A 127 -14.71 -0.65 16.30
CA ILE A 127 -15.96 -0.85 17.04
C ILE A 127 -16.69 0.46 17.30
N ARG A 128 -15.99 1.54 17.63
CA ARG A 128 -16.61 2.88 17.80
C ARG A 128 -17.31 3.36 16.53
N ASN A 129 -16.92 2.83 15.38
CA ASN A 129 -17.51 3.14 14.07
C ASN A 129 -18.43 2.01 13.54
N GLY A 130 -18.81 1.04 14.38
CA GLY A 130 -19.73 -0.04 14.04
C GLY A 130 -19.12 -1.14 13.16
N ILE A 131 -17.78 -1.16 12.97
CA ILE A 131 -17.07 -2.15 12.18
C ILE A 131 -16.78 -3.38 13.04
N THR A 132 -17.21 -4.56 12.61
CA THR A 132 -17.04 -5.82 13.33
C THR A 132 -16.19 -6.84 12.58
N THR A 133 -15.86 -6.57 11.32
CA THR A 133 -15.03 -7.44 10.49
C THR A 133 -14.08 -6.57 9.68
N VAL A 134 -12.80 -6.91 9.69
CA VAL A 134 -11.74 -6.20 8.95
C VAL A 134 -10.90 -7.18 8.15
N ALA A 135 -10.29 -6.70 7.06
CA ALA A 135 -9.33 -7.45 6.28
C ALA A 135 -7.95 -6.79 6.37
N ASP A 136 -6.94 -7.56 6.70
CA ASP A 136 -5.54 -7.20 6.52
C ASP A 136 -5.10 -7.65 5.12
N LEU A 137 -5.00 -6.69 4.20
CA LEU A 137 -4.64 -6.90 2.80
C LEU A 137 -3.13 -6.86 2.55
N GLY A 138 -2.33 -6.91 3.60
CA GLY A 138 -0.88 -6.80 3.54
C GLY A 138 -0.11 -7.87 4.30
N TRP A 139 -0.75 -8.99 4.63
CA TRP A 139 -0.10 -10.05 5.42
C TRP A 139 1.18 -10.56 4.74
N GLY A 140 2.25 -10.58 5.51
CA GLY A 140 3.60 -10.95 5.08
C GLY A 140 4.46 -9.78 4.60
N LEU A 141 3.99 -8.53 4.73
CA LEU A 141 4.82 -7.36 4.43
C LEU A 141 6.08 -7.32 5.28
N GLU A 142 5.97 -7.68 6.56
CA GLU A 142 7.08 -7.77 7.48
C GLU A 142 7.50 -9.22 7.72
N SER A 143 6.61 -10.04 8.25
CA SER A 143 6.85 -11.46 8.55
C SER A 143 5.54 -12.23 8.65
N PHE A 144 5.39 -13.27 7.84
CA PHE A 144 4.22 -14.13 7.88
C PHE A 144 3.96 -14.72 9.27
N GLU A 145 5.02 -15.15 9.96
CA GLU A 145 4.92 -15.81 11.25
C GLU A 145 4.52 -14.81 12.35
N ARG A 146 5.25 -13.68 12.43
CA ARG A 146 5.02 -12.68 13.49
C ARG A 146 3.64 -12.05 13.35
N GLU A 147 3.28 -11.63 12.14
CA GLU A 147 1.97 -11.03 11.89
C GLU A 147 0.85 -12.02 12.19
N TRP A 148 1.02 -13.31 11.84
CA TRP A 148 0.09 -14.35 12.22
C TRP A 148 -0.05 -14.48 13.74
N ASP A 149 1.08 -14.56 14.46
CA ASP A 149 1.10 -14.72 15.91
C ASP A 149 0.45 -13.53 16.63
N ASP A 150 0.69 -12.30 16.17
CA ASP A 150 0.06 -11.10 16.70
C ASP A 150 -1.45 -11.12 16.47
N HIS A 151 -1.93 -11.44 15.27
CA HIS A 151 -3.35 -11.53 14.94
C HIS A 151 -4.03 -12.67 15.69
N TYR A 152 -3.42 -13.86 15.71
CA TYR A 152 -3.94 -15.03 16.41
C TYR A 152 -4.05 -14.77 17.91
N THR A 153 -3.05 -14.14 18.50
CA THR A 153 -3.07 -13.73 19.90
C THR A 153 -4.20 -12.74 20.17
N ALA A 154 -4.29 -11.69 19.34
CA ALA A 154 -5.33 -10.65 19.51
C ALA A 154 -6.74 -11.22 19.47
N VAL A 155 -7.09 -12.04 18.45
CA VAL A 155 -8.47 -12.56 18.30
C VAL A 155 -8.86 -13.55 19.37
N ASN A 156 -7.88 -14.19 20.03
CA ASN A 156 -8.10 -15.13 21.14
C ASN A 156 -8.12 -14.45 22.52
N GLU A 157 -7.80 -13.17 22.60
CA GLU A 157 -7.96 -12.44 23.87
C GLU A 157 -9.45 -12.32 24.25
N PRO A 158 -9.80 -12.53 25.54
CA PRO A 158 -11.16 -12.35 26.01
C PRO A 158 -11.69 -10.96 25.68
N GLY A 159 -12.81 -10.90 24.95
CA GLY A 159 -13.46 -9.62 24.62
C GLY A 159 -12.92 -8.94 23.37
N PHE A 160 -11.94 -9.49 22.66
CA PHE A 160 -11.52 -8.92 21.36
C PHE A 160 -12.70 -8.93 20.37
N PRO A 161 -13.09 -7.75 19.85
CA PRO A 161 -14.43 -7.60 19.25
C PRO A 161 -14.49 -7.87 17.75
N LEU A 162 -13.34 -7.98 17.06
CA LEU A 162 -13.31 -8.08 15.59
C LEU A 162 -13.16 -9.53 15.10
N ARG A 163 -13.74 -9.77 13.93
CA ARG A 163 -13.31 -10.84 13.02
C ARG A 163 -12.29 -10.28 12.05
N MET A 164 -11.25 -11.05 11.75
CA MET A 164 -10.16 -10.61 10.89
C MET A 164 -9.94 -11.59 9.74
N LEU A 165 -9.73 -11.04 8.55
CA LEU A 165 -9.33 -11.78 7.36
C LEU A 165 -7.88 -11.41 7.04
N MET A 166 -6.99 -12.39 6.98
CA MET A 166 -5.60 -12.20 6.58
C MET A 166 -5.43 -12.56 5.11
N ILE A 167 -5.07 -11.58 4.31
CA ILE A 167 -4.90 -11.70 2.86
C ILE A 167 -3.43 -11.49 2.54
N PRO A 168 -2.70 -12.57 2.19
CA PRO A 168 -1.27 -12.51 2.00
C PRO A 168 -0.89 -11.75 0.73
N PHE A 169 0.26 -11.13 0.79
CA PHE A 169 0.85 -10.36 -0.30
C PHE A 169 1.58 -11.30 -1.28
N ASP A 170 1.18 -11.33 -2.57
CA ASP A 170 1.72 -12.26 -3.57
C ASP A 170 3.25 -12.20 -3.68
N ALA A 171 3.81 -10.99 -3.82
CA ALA A 171 5.25 -10.82 -3.99
C ALA A 171 6.04 -11.42 -2.79
N ARG A 172 5.50 -11.31 -1.58
CA ARG A 172 6.10 -11.88 -0.37
C ARG A 172 5.92 -13.40 -0.30
N LEU A 173 4.73 -13.91 -0.68
CA LEU A 173 4.49 -15.35 -0.77
C LEU A 173 5.47 -16.02 -1.74
N VAL A 174 5.61 -15.46 -2.93
CA VAL A 174 6.54 -16.01 -3.94
C VAL A 174 7.99 -15.86 -3.48
N GLY A 175 8.36 -14.71 -2.93
CA GLY A 175 9.72 -14.49 -2.46
C GLY A 175 10.15 -15.44 -1.34
N LYS A 176 9.24 -15.81 -0.44
CA LYS A 176 9.55 -16.67 0.70
C LYS A 176 9.34 -18.15 0.43
N PHE A 177 8.24 -18.52 -0.23
CA PHE A 177 7.80 -19.91 -0.36
C PHE A 177 7.91 -20.46 -1.80
N GLY A 178 8.13 -19.59 -2.78
CA GLY A 178 8.27 -20.01 -4.17
C GLY A 178 7.08 -20.85 -4.66
N LYS A 179 7.40 -22.08 -5.12
CA LYS A 179 6.39 -23.07 -5.57
C LYS A 179 5.54 -23.63 -4.43
N ASP A 180 6.07 -23.67 -3.21
CA ASP A 180 5.43 -24.30 -2.04
C ASP A 180 4.42 -23.33 -1.38
N ARG A 181 4.17 -22.15 -1.95
CA ARG A 181 3.22 -21.15 -1.43
C ARG A 181 1.78 -21.64 -1.33
N PHE A 182 1.36 -22.55 -2.20
CA PHE A 182 0.01 -23.13 -2.16
C PHE A 182 -0.15 -24.08 -0.97
N ASP A 183 0.82 -24.94 -0.73
CA ASP A 183 0.84 -25.80 0.45
C ASP A 183 0.84 -24.96 1.74
N TYR A 184 1.59 -23.86 1.75
CA TYR A 184 1.57 -22.91 2.86
C TYR A 184 0.20 -22.26 3.07
N LEU A 185 -0.45 -21.80 1.99
CA LEU A 185 -1.80 -21.22 2.06
C LEU A 185 -2.82 -22.23 2.59
N ASP A 186 -2.78 -23.47 2.13
CA ASP A 186 -3.67 -24.55 2.60
C ASP A 186 -3.45 -24.84 4.08
N GLN A 187 -2.19 -24.90 4.54
CA GLN A 187 -1.86 -25.08 5.95
C GLN A 187 -2.37 -23.91 6.81
N MET A 188 -2.25 -22.68 6.33
CA MET A 188 -2.71 -21.52 7.08
C MET A 188 -4.23 -21.38 7.03
N HIS A 189 -4.86 -21.73 5.91
CA HIS A 189 -6.32 -21.80 5.82
C HIS A 189 -6.90 -22.82 6.82
N ALA A 190 -6.26 -23.97 6.98
CA ALA A 190 -6.67 -24.99 7.96
C ALA A 190 -6.57 -24.51 9.42
N LYS A 191 -5.82 -23.46 9.72
CA LYS A 191 -5.74 -22.82 11.04
C LYS A 191 -6.80 -21.75 11.26
N SER A 192 -7.65 -21.48 10.28
CA SER A 192 -8.72 -20.48 10.40
C SER A 192 -9.70 -20.83 11.52
N THR A 193 -10.23 -19.79 12.16
CA THR A 193 -11.24 -19.87 13.22
C THR A 193 -12.45 -19.00 12.88
N ASP A 194 -13.47 -18.97 13.74
CA ASP A 194 -14.62 -18.06 13.56
C ASP A 194 -14.24 -16.58 13.60
N LYS A 195 -13.06 -16.24 14.15
CA LYS A 195 -12.58 -14.86 14.30
C LYS A 195 -11.38 -14.52 13.45
N LEU A 196 -10.61 -15.50 12.99
CA LEU A 196 -9.43 -15.28 12.15
C LEU A 196 -9.45 -16.24 10.98
N ALA A 197 -9.46 -15.73 9.76
CA ALA A 197 -9.43 -16.56 8.57
C ALA A 197 -8.36 -16.07 7.59
N VAL A 198 -7.67 -17.03 6.96
CA VAL A 198 -6.80 -16.77 5.80
C VAL A 198 -7.64 -16.87 4.54
N HIS A 199 -7.63 -15.83 3.72
CA HIS A 199 -8.46 -15.79 2.51
C HIS A 199 -7.80 -14.98 1.39
N GLY A 200 -7.91 -15.46 0.15
CA GLY A 200 -7.46 -14.71 -1.01
C GLY A 200 -5.94 -14.51 -1.13
N VAL A 201 -5.56 -13.65 -2.06
CA VAL A 201 -4.19 -13.18 -2.30
C VAL A 201 -4.22 -11.75 -2.82
N LYS A 202 -3.29 -10.90 -2.39
CA LYS A 202 -3.21 -9.48 -2.75
C LYS A 202 -2.09 -9.22 -3.75
N PHE A 203 -2.43 -8.46 -4.80
CA PHE A 203 -1.50 -7.90 -5.78
C PHE A 203 -1.50 -6.37 -5.68
N ILE A 204 -0.35 -5.73 -5.86
CA ILE A 204 -0.20 -4.27 -5.97
C ILE A 204 0.25 -3.94 -7.39
N ASN A 205 -0.58 -3.19 -8.13
CA ASN A 205 -0.38 -2.98 -9.56
C ASN A 205 -0.07 -1.53 -9.93
N ASP A 206 -0.31 -0.58 -9.03
CA ASP A 206 0.09 0.83 -9.18
C ASP A 206 0.35 1.49 -7.83
N GLY A 207 0.64 2.78 -7.88
CA GLY A 207 0.84 3.60 -6.71
C GLY A 207 -0.43 4.01 -5.98
N SER A 208 -0.34 5.00 -5.09
CA SER A 208 -1.43 5.38 -4.21
C SER A 208 -2.08 6.71 -4.59
N TYR A 209 -3.38 6.81 -4.32
CA TYR A 209 -4.16 8.04 -4.48
C TYR A 209 -3.62 9.17 -3.58
N PRO A 210 -3.42 8.99 -2.27
CA PRO A 210 -2.90 10.06 -1.42
C PRO A 210 -1.48 10.52 -1.76
N SER A 211 -0.63 9.63 -2.28
CA SER A 211 0.76 9.95 -2.63
C SER A 211 0.93 10.50 -4.04
N MET A 212 -0.16 10.68 -4.80
CA MET A 212 -0.13 11.13 -6.20
C MET A 212 0.76 10.26 -7.09
N THR A 213 0.72 8.92 -6.90
CA THR A 213 1.54 7.97 -7.65
C THR A 213 0.70 6.92 -8.39
N LEU A 214 -0.63 7.01 -8.36
CA LEU A 214 -1.50 6.10 -9.10
C LEU A 214 -1.31 6.24 -10.62
N GLN A 215 -1.43 5.14 -11.36
CA GLN A 215 -1.18 5.13 -12.81
C GLN A 215 -2.40 5.60 -13.58
N LEU A 216 -2.25 6.70 -14.31
CA LEU A 216 -3.33 7.35 -15.07
C LEU A 216 -3.17 7.16 -16.58
N ASN A 217 -4.30 7.04 -17.26
CA ASN A 217 -4.35 7.24 -18.70
C ASN A 217 -4.01 8.70 -19.07
N TYR A 218 -3.63 8.92 -20.34
CA TYR A 218 -3.43 10.27 -20.86
C TYR A 218 -4.65 11.18 -20.53
N PRO A 219 -4.48 12.44 -20.13
CA PRO A 219 -3.23 13.22 -20.07
C PRO A 219 -2.37 13.02 -18.81
N GLY A 220 -2.73 12.17 -17.86
CA GLY A 220 -1.99 11.97 -16.63
C GLY A 220 -2.27 13.01 -15.56
N TYR A 221 -1.25 13.36 -14.79
CA TYR A 221 -1.25 14.44 -13.81
C TYR A 221 -1.07 15.81 -14.49
N LEU A 222 -1.30 16.89 -13.74
CA LEU A 222 -1.17 18.28 -14.25
C LEU A 222 0.26 18.64 -14.63
N ASP A 223 1.25 17.98 -14.07
CA ASP A 223 2.67 18.11 -14.42
C ASP A 223 3.10 17.26 -15.65
N GLY A 224 2.17 16.47 -16.21
CA GLY A 224 2.40 15.62 -17.37
C GLY A 224 2.86 14.20 -17.05
N GLU A 225 3.13 13.88 -15.78
CA GLU A 225 3.43 12.52 -15.34
C GLU A 225 2.21 11.61 -15.39
N GLN A 226 2.42 10.30 -15.47
CA GLN A 226 1.33 9.32 -15.50
C GLN A 226 1.22 8.47 -14.24
N GLY A 227 2.13 8.66 -13.29
CA GLY A 227 2.21 7.86 -12.07
C GLY A 227 3.14 6.65 -12.19
N LEU A 228 2.96 5.67 -11.31
CA LEU A 228 3.86 4.53 -11.17
C LEU A 228 3.10 3.21 -11.28
N THR A 229 3.66 2.25 -11.98
CA THR A 229 3.21 0.87 -11.98
C THR A 229 3.73 0.12 -10.76
N GLY A 230 3.10 -0.99 -10.40
CA GLY A 230 3.62 -1.91 -9.38
C GLY A 230 4.90 -2.64 -9.83
N GLU A 231 5.45 -3.44 -8.92
CA GLU A 231 6.70 -4.17 -9.18
C GLU A 231 6.57 -5.28 -10.25
N THR A 232 5.38 -5.84 -10.42
CA THR A 232 5.13 -6.85 -11.45
C THR A 232 4.77 -6.16 -12.76
N PRO A 233 5.50 -6.41 -13.87
CA PRO A 233 5.13 -5.92 -15.18
C PRO A 233 3.71 -6.30 -15.56
N TRP A 234 2.97 -5.40 -16.18
CA TRP A 234 1.56 -5.63 -16.51
C TRP A 234 1.34 -6.77 -17.50
N GLU A 235 2.29 -6.97 -18.41
CA GLU A 235 2.31 -8.10 -19.35
C GLU A 235 2.41 -9.47 -18.67
N ASP A 236 3.01 -9.55 -17.49
CA ASP A 236 3.18 -10.78 -16.73
C ASP A 236 1.98 -11.07 -15.79
N MET A 237 1.07 -10.14 -15.63
CA MET A 237 0.04 -10.18 -14.59
C MET A 237 -0.90 -11.38 -14.72
N VAL A 238 -1.28 -11.73 -15.94
CA VAL A 238 -2.13 -12.91 -16.20
C VAL A 238 -1.43 -14.18 -15.74
N GLU A 239 -0.19 -14.39 -16.16
CA GLU A 239 0.59 -15.59 -15.81
C GLU A 239 0.85 -15.65 -14.30
N ARG A 240 1.00 -14.50 -13.66
CA ARG A 240 1.21 -14.38 -12.22
C ARG A 240 -0.05 -14.73 -11.42
N MET A 241 -1.23 -14.31 -11.88
CA MET A 241 -2.50 -14.55 -11.22
C MET A 241 -3.11 -15.92 -11.54
N LEU A 242 -2.84 -16.48 -12.73
CA LEU A 242 -3.45 -17.72 -13.23
C LEU A 242 -3.30 -18.94 -12.29
N PRO A 243 -2.17 -19.18 -11.62
CA PRO A 243 -2.07 -20.29 -10.66
C PRO A 243 -3.04 -20.16 -9.49
N TYR A 244 -3.21 -18.95 -8.92
CA TYR A 244 -4.18 -18.70 -7.85
C TYR A 244 -5.62 -18.82 -8.36
N TRP A 245 -5.87 -18.31 -9.57
CA TRP A 245 -7.17 -18.44 -10.23
C TRP A 245 -7.57 -19.90 -10.41
N ARG A 246 -6.65 -20.76 -10.89
CA ARG A 246 -6.86 -22.21 -11.05
C ARG A 246 -7.06 -22.93 -9.73
N ALA A 247 -6.41 -22.50 -8.68
CA ALA A 247 -6.57 -23.04 -7.33
C ALA A 247 -7.89 -22.60 -6.65
N GLY A 248 -8.72 -21.77 -7.31
CA GLY A 248 -9.96 -21.30 -6.72
C GLY A 248 -9.80 -20.16 -5.72
N ILE A 249 -8.59 -19.65 -5.55
CA ILE A 249 -8.28 -18.58 -4.60
C ILE A 249 -8.84 -17.24 -5.11
N GLN A 250 -9.42 -16.44 -4.21
CA GLN A 250 -9.87 -15.08 -4.51
C GLN A 250 -8.66 -14.17 -4.74
N ILE A 251 -8.76 -13.29 -5.73
CA ILE A 251 -7.70 -12.32 -6.05
C ILE A 251 -8.18 -10.93 -5.69
N HIS A 252 -7.36 -10.22 -4.93
CA HIS A 252 -7.51 -8.81 -4.58
C HIS A 252 -6.45 -8.00 -5.34
N SER A 253 -6.87 -7.19 -6.28
CA SER A 253 -6.02 -6.45 -7.21
C SER A 253 -6.08 -4.97 -6.89
N HIS A 254 -5.00 -4.42 -6.33
CA HIS A 254 -4.87 -2.99 -6.10
C HIS A 254 -4.83 -2.25 -7.44
N ALA A 255 -5.79 -1.37 -7.66
CA ALA A 255 -5.87 -0.54 -8.84
C ALA A 255 -6.53 0.80 -8.52
N ASN A 256 -5.72 1.81 -8.33
CA ASN A 256 -6.14 3.17 -8.00
C ASN A 256 -6.44 4.01 -9.23
N GLY A 257 -5.57 3.97 -10.24
CA GLY A 257 -5.69 4.76 -11.45
C GLY A 257 -6.50 4.08 -12.55
N ASP A 258 -7.11 4.86 -13.44
CA ASP A 258 -7.93 4.38 -14.55
C ASP A 258 -7.12 3.52 -15.54
N ALA A 259 -5.84 3.78 -15.74
CA ALA A 259 -4.96 2.91 -16.54
C ALA A 259 -4.78 1.53 -15.91
N THR A 260 -4.58 1.49 -14.59
CA THR A 260 -4.44 0.23 -13.85
C THR A 260 -5.75 -0.53 -13.76
N VAL A 261 -6.88 0.18 -13.68
CA VAL A 261 -8.21 -0.46 -13.77
C VAL A 261 -8.38 -1.13 -15.14
N ASP A 262 -7.99 -0.48 -16.25
CA ASP A 262 -8.05 -1.11 -17.58
C ASP A 262 -7.19 -2.38 -17.66
N MET A 263 -5.96 -2.33 -17.18
CA MET A 263 -5.07 -3.49 -17.13
C MET A 263 -5.69 -4.61 -16.29
N THR A 264 -6.20 -4.29 -15.10
CA THR A 264 -6.84 -5.25 -14.20
C THR A 264 -8.07 -5.93 -14.83
N LEU A 265 -8.90 -5.16 -15.51
CA LEU A 265 -10.08 -5.69 -16.24
C LEU A 265 -9.67 -6.55 -17.45
N ASN A 266 -8.58 -6.21 -18.16
CA ASN A 266 -8.02 -7.04 -19.22
C ASN A 266 -7.51 -8.37 -18.64
N THR A 267 -6.81 -8.33 -17.54
CA THR A 267 -6.32 -9.52 -16.82
C THR A 267 -7.47 -10.43 -16.38
N LEU A 268 -8.52 -9.85 -15.75
CA LEU A 268 -9.70 -10.61 -15.34
C LEU A 268 -10.43 -11.24 -16.53
N ALA A 269 -10.59 -10.52 -17.63
CA ALA A 269 -11.21 -11.05 -18.84
C ALA A 269 -10.44 -12.24 -19.41
N GLU A 270 -9.11 -12.15 -19.44
CA GLU A 270 -8.27 -13.25 -19.92
C GLU A 270 -8.27 -14.46 -18.97
N LEU A 271 -8.25 -14.24 -17.66
CA LEU A 271 -8.42 -15.32 -16.67
C LEU A 271 -9.75 -16.06 -16.88
N GLN A 272 -10.84 -15.32 -17.11
CA GLN A 272 -12.15 -15.90 -17.44
C GLN A 272 -12.15 -16.67 -18.77
N GLN A 273 -11.44 -16.21 -19.79
CA GLN A 273 -11.32 -16.91 -21.07
C GLN A 273 -10.53 -18.22 -20.91
N ARG A 274 -9.45 -18.20 -20.12
CA ARG A 274 -8.60 -19.40 -19.90
C ARG A 274 -9.25 -20.44 -19.01
N GLN A 275 -10.01 -20.01 -18.02
CA GLN A 275 -10.75 -20.88 -17.10
C GLN A 275 -11.95 -20.13 -16.51
N PRO A 276 -13.15 -20.28 -17.05
CA PRO A 276 -14.35 -19.64 -16.53
C PRO A 276 -14.62 -20.00 -15.07
N ARG A 277 -14.84 -18.99 -14.22
CA ARG A 277 -15.26 -19.16 -12.83
C ARG A 277 -16.47 -18.28 -12.57
N PHE A 278 -17.54 -18.83 -12.00
CA PHE A 278 -18.78 -18.08 -11.74
C PHE A 278 -18.67 -17.24 -10.44
N ASP A 279 -18.33 -17.85 -9.31
CA ASP A 279 -18.18 -17.16 -8.01
C ASP A 279 -16.70 -16.95 -7.68
N HIS A 280 -16.02 -16.14 -8.51
CA HIS A 280 -14.58 -15.90 -8.33
C HIS A 280 -14.26 -14.77 -7.36
N ARG A 281 -15.19 -13.85 -7.12
CA ARG A 281 -15.06 -12.69 -6.22
C ARG A 281 -13.77 -11.88 -6.45
N PHE A 282 -13.28 -11.82 -7.68
CA PHE A 282 -12.13 -10.99 -8.02
C PHE A 282 -12.45 -9.56 -7.64
N THR A 283 -11.62 -8.97 -6.75
CA THR A 283 -11.87 -7.66 -6.17
C THR A 283 -10.84 -6.66 -6.68
N VAL A 284 -11.33 -5.55 -7.23
CA VAL A 284 -10.50 -4.38 -7.51
C VAL A 284 -10.49 -3.51 -6.27
N GLU A 285 -9.34 -3.44 -5.62
CA GLU A 285 -9.15 -2.68 -4.40
C GLU A 285 -8.89 -1.21 -4.68
N HIS A 286 -9.44 -0.36 -3.84
CA HIS A 286 -9.44 1.10 -3.90
C HIS A 286 -10.33 1.67 -5.01
N TYR A 287 -10.20 1.20 -6.25
CA TYR A 287 -11.01 1.63 -7.41
C TYR A 287 -11.21 3.15 -7.45
N CYS A 288 -10.10 3.92 -7.26
CA CYS A 288 -10.19 5.34 -6.97
C CYS A 288 -10.64 6.15 -8.16
N ILE A 289 -9.87 6.14 -9.24
CA ILE A 289 -10.19 6.84 -10.49
C ILE A 289 -10.63 5.82 -11.52
N SER A 290 -11.83 6.00 -12.03
CA SER A 290 -12.40 5.08 -13.02
C SER A 290 -13.40 5.78 -13.94
N THR A 291 -13.78 5.10 -15.02
CA THR A 291 -14.81 5.54 -15.95
C THR A 291 -16.10 4.73 -15.78
N VAL A 292 -17.20 5.27 -16.27
CA VAL A 292 -18.50 4.52 -16.33
C VAL A 292 -18.35 3.22 -17.13
N ALA A 293 -17.60 3.26 -18.24
CA ALA A 293 -17.36 2.08 -19.08
C ALA A 293 -16.59 0.99 -18.32
N GLN A 294 -15.61 1.36 -17.50
CA GLN A 294 -14.87 0.42 -16.66
C GLN A 294 -15.76 -0.20 -15.57
N GLY A 295 -16.64 0.58 -14.94
CA GLY A 295 -17.61 0.06 -13.97
C GLY A 295 -18.53 -0.98 -14.58
N ARG A 296 -19.11 -0.68 -15.75
CA ARG A 296 -19.96 -1.63 -16.51
C ARG A 296 -19.20 -2.89 -16.92
N ARG A 297 -17.94 -2.74 -17.32
CA ARG A 297 -17.09 -3.87 -17.69
C ARG A 297 -16.76 -4.75 -16.49
N LEU A 298 -16.47 -4.14 -15.33
CA LEU A 298 -16.24 -4.88 -14.07
C LEU A 298 -17.47 -5.72 -13.72
N ALA A 299 -18.66 -5.13 -13.75
CA ALA A 299 -19.91 -5.83 -13.50
C ALA A 299 -20.15 -6.97 -14.50
N ALA A 300 -19.93 -6.74 -15.80
CA ALA A 300 -20.08 -7.76 -16.84
C ALA A 300 -19.10 -8.95 -16.67
N LEU A 301 -17.94 -8.72 -16.08
CA LEU A 301 -16.95 -9.74 -15.75
C LEU A 301 -17.22 -10.44 -14.40
N GLY A 302 -18.25 -10.00 -13.64
CA GLY A 302 -18.57 -10.54 -12.31
C GLY A 302 -17.59 -10.13 -11.22
N GLY A 303 -16.80 -9.07 -11.44
CA GLY A 303 -15.85 -8.56 -10.45
C GLY A 303 -16.50 -7.68 -9.39
N LEU A 304 -15.77 -7.42 -8.32
CA LEU A 304 -16.17 -6.59 -7.18
C LEU A 304 -15.30 -5.34 -7.12
N ALA A 305 -15.84 -4.23 -6.65
CA ALA A 305 -15.09 -3.03 -6.29
C ALA A 305 -15.09 -2.83 -4.77
N SER A 306 -13.89 -2.70 -4.21
CA SER A 306 -13.68 -2.29 -2.82
C SER A 306 -13.25 -0.83 -2.83
N VAL A 307 -14.15 0.06 -2.42
CA VAL A 307 -14.00 1.51 -2.63
C VAL A 307 -13.71 2.20 -1.31
N ASN A 308 -12.85 3.21 -1.34
CA ASN A 308 -12.56 4.05 -0.18
C ASN A 308 -13.24 5.44 -0.29
N PRO A 309 -14.43 5.65 0.31
CA PRO A 309 -15.13 6.94 0.26
C PRO A 309 -14.38 8.09 0.94
N TYR A 310 -13.44 7.79 1.84
CA TYR A 310 -12.57 8.78 2.47
C TYR A 310 -11.81 9.64 1.45
N PHE A 311 -11.41 9.06 0.32
CA PHE A 311 -10.73 9.77 -0.74
C PHE A 311 -11.57 10.93 -1.32
N VAL A 312 -12.87 10.74 -1.48
CA VAL A 312 -13.77 11.80 -1.91
C VAL A 312 -13.76 12.97 -0.93
N HIS A 313 -13.94 12.65 0.36
CA HIS A 313 -14.13 13.66 1.40
C HIS A 313 -12.86 14.47 1.67
N TYR A 314 -11.70 13.83 1.73
CA TYR A 314 -10.47 14.48 2.18
C TYR A 314 -9.49 14.84 1.07
N ARG A 315 -9.67 14.31 -0.14
CA ARG A 315 -8.63 14.38 -1.18
C ARG A 315 -9.08 14.95 -2.51
N SER A 316 -10.35 14.82 -2.87
CA SER A 316 -10.79 15.19 -4.22
C SER A 316 -10.50 16.64 -4.59
N LEU A 317 -10.67 17.58 -3.65
CA LEU A 317 -10.35 19.00 -3.90
C LEU A 317 -8.85 19.23 -4.10
N ILE A 318 -8.00 18.58 -3.31
CA ILE A 318 -6.53 18.69 -3.45
C ILE A 318 -6.11 18.16 -4.82
N HIS A 319 -6.66 17.01 -5.22
CA HIS A 319 -6.35 16.41 -6.52
C HIS A 319 -6.94 17.20 -7.70
N ALA A 320 -8.05 17.90 -7.49
CA ALA A 320 -8.59 18.83 -8.49
C ALA A 320 -7.63 20.01 -8.75
N ASP A 321 -7.03 20.55 -7.69
CA ASP A 321 -6.19 21.75 -7.77
C ASP A 321 -4.74 21.43 -8.18
N SER A 322 -4.16 20.34 -7.66
CA SER A 322 -2.72 20.08 -7.78
C SER A 322 -2.37 18.68 -8.31
N GLY A 323 -3.33 17.78 -8.46
CA GLY A 323 -3.09 16.43 -8.94
C GLY A 323 -3.39 16.25 -10.42
N PHE A 324 -4.63 15.97 -10.77
CA PHE A 324 -5.05 15.58 -12.12
C PHE A 324 -6.26 16.37 -12.66
N GLY A 325 -6.58 17.48 -12.02
CA GLY A 325 -7.62 18.41 -12.46
C GLY A 325 -9.04 18.04 -11.98
N PRO A 326 -10.01 18.98 -12.10
CA PRO A 326 -11.34 18.83 -11.54
C PRO A 326 -12.15 17.69 -12.16
N ASP A 327 -12.14 17.54 -13.48
CA ASP A 327 -12.92 16.52 -14.18
C ASP A 327 -12.57 15.08 -13.74
N ARG A 328 -11.28 14.83 -13.50
CA ARG A 328 -10.81 13.53 -13.07
C ARG A 328 -10.98 13.36 -11.55
N ALA A 329 -10.90 14.44 -10.78
CA ALA A 329 -11.17 14.41 -9.35
C ALA A 329 -12.64 14.07 -9.04
N GLU A 330 -13.60 14.51 -9.87
CA GLU A 330 -15.01 14.11 -9.80
C GLU A 330 -15.23 12.62 -10.07
N ALA A 331 -14.28 11.96 -10.72
CA ALA A 331 -14.32 10.51 -10.97
C ALA A 331 -13.88 9.68 -9.76
N THR A 332 -13.48 10.30 -8.65
CA THR A 332 -13.04 9.60 -7.47
C THR A 332 -14.16 8.76 -6.87
N ALA A 333 -13.87 7.47 -6.66
CA ALA A 333 -14.75 6.52 -5.96
C ALA A 333 -16.20 6.53 -6.49
N ARG A 334 -16.44 6.38 -7.79
CA ARG A 334 -17.74 6.47 -8.49
C ARG A 334 -18.83 5.54 -7.92
N LEU A 335 -19.24 5.75 -6.67
CA LEU A 335 -20.23 4.91 -5.98
C LEU A 335 -21.58 4.90 -6.70
N GLY A 336 -22.02 6.03 -7.27
CA GLY A 336 -23.26 6.09 -8.04
C GLY A 336 -23.23 5.14 -9.24
N THR A 337 -22.16 5.15 -10.03
CA THR A 337 -22.01 4.24 -11.19
C THR A 337 -21.94 2.77 -10.77
N LEU A 338 -21.37 2.47 -9.60
CA LEU A 338 -21.26 1.10 -9.10
C LEU A 338 -22.58 0.57 -8.54
N ALA A 339 -23.51 1.46 -8.18
CA ALA A 339 -24.84 1.10 -7.67
C ALA A 339 -25.90 0.85 -8.78
N GLU A 340 -25.63 1.28 -10.02
CA GLU A 340 -26.46 1.05 -11.20
C GLU A 340 -26.25 -0.36 -11.78
#